data_449376eddea5561360b93c572a2b990a
#
_entry.id   449376eddea5561360b93c572a2b990a
#
_cell.length_a   1.000
_cell.length_b   1.000
_cell.length_c   1.000
_cell.angle_alpha   90.00
_cell.angle_beta   90.00
_cell.angle_gamma   90.00
#
_symmetry.space_group_name_H-M   'P 1'
#
loop_
_entity.id
_entity.type
_entity.pdbx_description
1 polymer ?
#
loop_
_entity_poly.entity_id
_entity_poly.type
_entity_poly.pdbx_seq_one_letter_code
_entity_poly.pdbx_strand_id
1 'polypeptide(L)'
;GCGKPFCFNTIMARLRARGKVVLAVAATGIAALQLDGGKTVHTGLRIPLDPCGNRRGIFAIPITKNSALGRLIMNDIDLIVWDEAPMTHRDIFDSLDDTFKKLRNDSRPFGGVSIMLGGDFRQCLPVIRRATCAQQTAASIRHSTVFNAFGVVHLITNVRVELCKLRDPSRSQKLNEWAEELLRIGDGEYLVNESESSPFESRLPAIVHSKAIETKDDVFSMIYSLFGDLAELSTMDPRELIKQEAMYSAVLCPLHVSVDFVNRCC
;
A
#
# COMPACT_ATOMS: atom_id res chain seq x y z
N GLY A 1 10.10 -1.97 4.72
CA GLY A 1 10.56 -2.96 5.68
C GLY A 1 10.70 -2.51 7.12
N CYS A 2 10.25 -1.27 7.50
CA CYS A 2 10.55 -0.67 8.81
C CYS A 2 9.57 -1.05 9.94
N GLY A 3 8.79 -2.12 9.80
CA GLY A 3 7.94 -2.63 10.88
C GLY A 3 6.66 -1.83 11.18
N LYS A 4 6.12 -1.05 10.23
CA LYS A 4 4.85 -0.31 10.41
C LYS A 4 3.72 -1.15 11.04
N PRO A 5 3.34 -2.33 10.49
CA PRO A 5 2.25 -3.13 11.05
C PRO A 5 2.51 -3.59 12.47
N PHE A 6 3.76 -3.92 12.82
CA PHE A 6 4.12 -4.27 14.18
C PHE A 6 3.88 -3.11 15.15
N CYS A 7 4.32 -1.90 14.79
CA CYS A 7 4.08 -0.70 15.60
C CYS A 7 2.58 -0.43 15.76
N PHE A 8 1.81 -0.52 14.68
CA PHE A 8 0.37 -0.31 14.71
C PHE A 8 -0.34 -1.32 15.58
N ASN A 9 -0.08 -2.62 15.40
CA ASN A 9 -0.71 -3.66 16.22
C ASN A 9 -0.34 -3.54 17.69
N THR A 10 0.91 -3.16 18.01
CA THR A 10 1.34 -2.92 19.40
C THR A 10 0.58 -1.75 20.05
N ILE A 11 0.44 -0.63 19.31
CA ILE A 11 -0.31 0.55 19.80
C ILE A 11 -1.79 0.20 19.99
N MET A 12 -2.39 -0.47 18.97
CA MET A 12 -3.80 -0.88 19.01
C MET A 12 -4.07 -1.84 20.17
N ALA A 13 -3.23 -2.86 20.37
CA ALA A 13 -3.36 -3.81 21.46
C ALA A 13 -3.30 -3.10 22.83
N ARG A 14 -2.34 -2.18 22.99
CA ARG A 14 -2.19 -1.41 24.23
C ARG A 14 -3.40 -0.51 24.52
N LEU A 15 -3.98 0.13 23.50
CA LEU A 15 -5.16 0.97 23.65
C LEU A 15 -6.40 0.14 23.96
N ARG A 16 -6.62 -0.95 23.22
CA ARG A 16 -7.74 -1.88 23.43
C ARG A 16 -7.70 -2.52 24.82
N ALA A 17 -6.52 -2.88 25.33
CA ALA A 17 -6.36 -3.36 26.69
C ALA A 17 -6.75 -2.33 27.77
N ARG A 18 -6.83 -1.05 27.40
CA ARG A 18 -7.31 0.04 28.27
C ARG A 18 -8.78 0.41 28.04
N GLY A 19 -9.52 -0.43 27.31
CA GLY A 19 -10.92 -0.20 26.97
C GLY A 19 -11.14 0.85 25.88
N LYS A 20 -10.08 1.25 25.14
CA LYS A 20 -10.19 2.23 24.06
C LYS A 20 -10.69 1.61 22.77
N VAL A 21 -11.50 2.34 22.04
CA VAL A 21 -12.07 1.90 20.77
C VAL A 21 -11.16 2.34 19.62
N VAL A 22 -10.59 1.35 18.94
CA VAL A 22 -9.64 1.58 17.84
C VAL A 22 -10.14 0.91 16.57
N LEU A 23 -10.33 1.70 15.51
CA LEU A 23 -10.65 1.23 14.17
C LEU A 23 -9.36 1.13 13.34
N ALA A 24 -9.13 -0.03 12.73
CA ALA A 24 -8.00 -0.26 11.83
C ALA A 24 -8.48 -0.35 10.38
N VAL A 25 -7.92 0.47 9.50
CA VAL A 25 -8.22 0.46 8.06
C VAL A 25 -6.94 0.53 7.24
N ALA A 26 -7.01 0.05 6.00
CA ALA A 26 -5.90 0.15 5.05
C ALA A 26 -6.42 0.40 3.63
N ALA A 27 -5.57 0.99 2.78
CA ALA A 27 -5.91 1.25 1.39
C ALA A 27 -6.11 -0.04 0.57
N THR A 28 -5.42 -1.13 0.93
CA THR A 28 -5.49 -2.42 0.23
C THR A 28 -5.94 -3.55 1.16
N GLY A 29 -6.53 -4.62 0.58
CA GLY A 29 -6.92 -5.81 1.33
C GLY A 29 -5.74 -6.50 2.02
N ILE A 30 -4.59 -6.60 1.33
CA ILE A 30 -3.38 -7.23 1.87
C ILE A 30 -2.85 -6.44 3.09
N ALA A 31 -2.80 -5.11 3.02
CA ALA A 31 -2.40 -4.29 4.15
C ALA A 31 -3.41 -4.38 5.31
N ALA A 32 -4.72 -4.47 5.01
CA ALA A 32 -5.75 -4.65 6.02
C ALA A 32 -5.58 -5.95 6.80
N LEU A 33 -5.19 -7.04 6.14
CA LEU A 33 -4.94 -8.34 6.79
C LEU A 33 -3.74 -8.31 7.75
N GLN A 34 -2.82 -7.36 7.61
CA GLN A 34 -1.68 -7.20 8.52
C GLN A 34 -2.04 -6.45 9.81
N LEU A 35 -3.22 -5.84 9.88
CA LEU A 35 -3.71 -5.12 11.05
C LEU A 35 -4.73 -5.95 11.82
N ASP A 36 -4.59 -6.05 13.13
CA ASP A 36 -5.52 -6.78 13.99
C ASP A 36 -6.94 -6.19 13.92
N GLY A 37 -7.87 -6.95 13.33
CA GLY A 37 -9.24 -6.50 13.06
C GLY A 37 -9.33 -5.46 11.93
N GLY A 38 -8.31 -5.40 11.07
CA GLY A 38 -8.23 -4.46 9.96
C GLY A 38 -9.26 -4.72 8.87
N LYS A 39 -9.71 -3.64 8.24
CA LYS A 39 -10.62 -3.63 7.09
C LYS A 39 -10.06 -2.74 6.00
N THR A 40 -10.51 -2.92 4.75
CA THR A 40 -10.20 -1.91 3.74
C THR A 40 -10.90 -0.59 4.10
N VAL A 41 -10.31 0.53 3.70
CA VAL A 41 -10.86 1.85 3.96
C VAL A 41 -12.27 1.99 3.39
N HIS A 42 -12.53 1.39 2.23
CA HIS A 42 -13.87 1.35 1.62
C HIS A 42 -14.89 0.63 2.50
N THR A 43 -14.53 -0.53 3.05
CA THR A 43 -15.43 -1.29 3.94
C THR A 43 -15.54 -0.66 5.32
N GLY A 44 -14.42 -0.25 5.90
CA GLY A 44 -14.35 0.26 7.28
C GLY A 44 -15.00 1.63 7.45
N LEU A 45 -14.86 2.50 6.45
CA LEU A 45 -15.37 3.88 6.46
C LEU A 45 -16.50 4.13 5.46
N ARG A 46 -17.08 3.06 4.88
CA ARG A 46 -18.23 3.16 3.96
C ARG A 46 -17.97 4.04 2.73
N ILE A 47 -16.73 4.11 2.26
CA ILE A 47 -16.37 4.89 1.07
C ILE A 47 -16.85 4.16 -0.17
N PRO A 48 -17.54 4.81 -1.12
CA PRO A 48 -17.88 4.21 -2.41
C PRO A 48 -16.64 3.72 -3.17
N LEU A 49 -16.75 2.64 -3.96
CA LEU A 49 -15.63 2.10 -4.73
C LEU A 49 -15.16 3.05 -5.85
N ASP A 50 -16.08 3.84 -6.41
CA ASP A 50 -15.75 4.87 -7.38
C ASP A 50 -16.27 6.23 -6.86
N PRO A 51 -15.65 6.78 -5.82
CA PRO A 51 -16.14 7.98 -5.16
C PRO A 51 -15.98 9.22 -6.02
N CYS A 52 -14.99 9.22 -6.90
CA CYS A 52 -14.66 10.40 -7.69
C CYS A 52 -15.38 10.40 -9.05
N GLY A 53 -15.70 9.23 -9.63
CA GLY A 53 -16.40 9.11 -10.92
C GLY A 53 -16.01 10.22 -11.91
N ASN A 54 -17.00 10.98 -12.39
CA ASN A 54 -16.79 12.22 -13.14
C ASN A 54 -16.81 13.48 -12.26
N ARG A 55 -16.93 13.35 -10.93
CA ARG A 55 -16.97 14.47 -9.98
C ARG A 55 -15.62 14.61 -9.29
N ARG A 56 -15.08 15.82 -9.31
CA ARG A 56 -13.87 16.20 -8.57
C ARG A 56 -14.28 16.96 -7.31
N GLY A 57 -13.50 16.80 -6.23
CA GLY A 57 -13.67 17.53 -4.99
C GLY A 57 -14.39 16.73 -3.90
N ILE A 58 -14.79 17.42 -2.84
CA ILE A 58 -15.43 16.82 -1.66
C ILE A 58 -16.81 16.26 -2.04
N PHE A 59 -17.06 15.02 -1.64
CA PHE A 59 -18.34 14.31 -1.86
C PHE A 59 -18.91 13.79 -0.54
N ALA A 60 -20.22 13.52 -0.53
CA ALA A 60 -20.87 12.97 0.65
C ALA A 60 -20.53 11.49 0.84
N ILE A 61 -19.98 11.15 2.00
CA ILE A 61 -19.79 9.75 2.42
C ILE A 61 -21.07 9.31 3.13
N PRO A 62 -21.61 8.09 2.85
CA PRO A 62 -22.89 7.64 3.39
C PRO A 62 -22.78 7.19 4.86
N ILE A 63 -22.22 8.04 5.71
CA ILE A 63 -22.17 7.86 7.16
C ILE A 63 -23.13 8.86 7.79
N THR A 64 -24.19 8.36 8.38
CA THR A 64 -25.21 9.19 9.05
C THR A 64 -25.15 9.02 10.55
N LYS A 65 -25.67 10.02 11.30
CA LYS A 65 -25.75 9.97 12.77
C LYS A 65 -26.44 8.70 13.29
N ASN A 66 -27.41 8.17 12.55
CA ASN A 66 -28.18 7.00 12.94
C ASN A 66 -27.52 5.67 12.53
N SER A 67 -26.50 5.70 11.69
CA SER A 67 -25.77 4.48 11.34
C SER A 67 -24.88 4.00 12.51
N ALA A 68 -24.61 2.69 12.57
CA ALA A 68 -23.72 2.13 13.60
C ALA A 68 -22.33 2.80 13.57
N LEU A 69 -21.77 2.99 12.36
CA LEU A 69 -20.48 3.66 12.20
C LEU A 69 -20.55 5.14 12.61
N GLY A 70 -21.63 5.84 12.27
CA GLY A 70 -21.81 7.24 12.67
C GLY A 70 -21.89 7.40 14.18
N ARG A 71 -22.63 6.54 14.89
CA ARG A 71 -22.67 6.53 16.36
C ARG A 71 -21.28 6.25 16.95
N LEU A 72 -20.54 5.27 16.38
CA LEU A 72 -19.18 4.97 16.79
C LEU A 72 -18.27 6.20 16.66
N ILE A 73 -18.31 6.89 15.52
CA ILE A 73 -17.50 8.08 15.26
C ILE A 73 -17.88 9.24 16.19
N MET A 74 -19.16 9.41 16.48
CA MET A 74 -19.63 10.51 17.34
C MET A 74 -19.24 10.32 18.81
N ASN A 75 -19.33 9.11 19.32
CA ASN A 75 -19.36 8.88 20.77
C ASN A 75 -18.16 8.09 21.30
N ASP A 76 -17.68 7.10 20.56
CA ASP A 76 -16.89 6.03 21.16
C ASP A 76 -15.46 5.92 20.60
N ILE A 77 -15.21 6.39 19.37
CA ILE A 77 -13.93 6.16 18.73
C ILE A 77 -12.80 7.01 19.32
N ASP A 78 -11.73 6.34 19.76
CA ASP A 78 -10.54 7.00 20.30
C ASP A 78 -9.44 7.18 19.27
N LEU A 79 -9.28 6.22 18.34
CA LEU A 79 -8.24 6.23 17.32
C LEU A 79 -8.68 5.53 16.04
N ILE A 80 -8.33 6.09 14.90
CA ILE A 80 -8.31 5.40 13.61
C ILE A 80 -6.85 5.18 13.21
N VAL A 81 -6.46 3.92 12.96
CA VAL A 81 -5.19 3.56 12.33
C VAL A 81 -5.46 3.31 10.84
N TRP A 82 -4.75 4.01 9.97
CA TRP A 82 -4.93 3.92 8.53
C TRP A 82 -3.61 3.63 7.85
N ASP A 83 -3.40 2.38 7.42
CA ASP A 83 -2.18 1.97 6.70
C ASP A 83 -2.30 2.15 5.19
N GLU A 84 -1.15 2.30 4.54
CA GLU A 84 -0.98 2.62 3.12
C GLU A 84 -1.81 3.85 2.67
N ALA A 85 -1.93 4.84 3.54
CA ALA A 85 -2.69 6.07 3.29
C ALA A 85 -2.25 6.84 2.02
N PRO A 86 -0.96 6.88 1.61
CA PRO A 86 -0.54 7.53 0.36
C PRO A 86 -1.20 7.01 -0.91
N MET A 87 -1.73 5.78 -0.90
CA MET A 87 -2.47 5.22 -2.04
C MET A 87 -3.90 5.76 -2.17
N THR A 88 -4.37 6.51 -1.17
CA THR A 88 -5.74 7.06 -1.15
C THR A 88 -5.79 8.43 -1.84
N HIS A 89 -6.85 8.64 -2.63
CA HIS A 89 -7.08 9.93 -3.27
C HIS A 89 -7.38 11.02 -2.23
N ARG A 90 -6.80 12.21 -2.39
CA ARG A 90 -7.00 13.33 -1.45
C ARG A 90 -8.48 13.68 -1.24
N ASP A 91 -9.31 13.61 -2.29
CA ASP A 91 -10.73 13.95 -2.18
C ASP A 91 -11.48 13.00 -1.25
N ILE A 92 -11.05 11.73 -1.14
CA ILE A 92 -11.57 10.79 -0.14
C ILE A 92 -11.19 11.26 1.27
N PHE A 93 -9.93 11.66 1.43
CA PHE A 93 -9.39 12.11 2.70
C PHE A 93 -10.08 13.38 3.19
N ASP A 94 -10.23 14.38 2.29
CA ASP A 94 -10.93 15.63 2.57
C ASP A 94 -12.43 15.41 2.81
N SER A 95 -13.06 14.46 2.09
CA SER A 95 -14.48 14.12 2.29
C SER A 95 -14.74 13.44 3.63
N LEU A 96 -13.79 12.63 4.12
CA LEU A 96 -13.86 12.06 5.46
C LEU A 96 -13.72 13.13 6.54
N ASP A 97 -12.79 14.05 6.37
CA ASP A 97 -12.62 15.18 7.27
C ASP A 97 -13.91 16.00 7.40
N ASP A 98 -14.49 16.39 6.26
CA ASP A 98 -15.76 17.14 6.22
C ASP A 98 -16.91 16.35 6.87
N THR A 99 -17.02 15.05 6.58
CA THR A 99 -18.03 14.17 7.16
C THR A 99 -17.90 14.08 8.68
N PHE A 100 -16.69 13.90 9.19
CA PHE A 100 -16.46 13.76 10.63
C PHE A 100 -16.71 15.08 11.37
N LYS A 101 -16.31 16.22 10.79
CA LYS A 101 -16.63 17.56 11.33
C LYS A 101 -18.12 17.76 11.46
N LYS A 102 -18.91 17.40 10.43
CA LYS A 102 -20.37 17.50 10.45
C LYS A 102 -21.02 16.55 11.46
N LEU A 103 -20.53 15.31 11.55
CA LEU A 103 -21.07 14.33 12.49
C LEU A 103 -20.86 14.76 13.95
N ARG A 104 -19.67 15.22 14.28
CA ARG A 104 -19.28 15.58 15.65
C ARG A 104 -19.57 17.05 16.01
N ASN A 105 -19.99 17.85 15.04
CA ASN A 105 -20.15 19.30 15.17
C ASN A 105 -18.88 19.96 15.75
N ASP A 106 -17.72 19.58 15.22
CA ASP A 106 -16.41 19.99 15.68
C ASP A 106 -15.56 20.38 14.46
N SER A 107 -15.04 21.60 14.43
CA SER A 107 -14.25 22.15 13.30
C SER A 107 -12.80 21.66 13.25
N ARG A 108 -12.31 21.00 14.30
CA ARG A 108 -10.96 20.42 14.30
C ARG A 108 -10.81 19.35 13.20
N PRO A 109 -9.59 19.10 12.73
CA PRO A 109 -9.35 18.02 11.77
C PRO A 109 -10.04 16.72 12.20
N PHE A 110 -10.76 16.10 11.26
CA PHE A 110 -11.58 14.89 11.46
C PHE A 110 -12.54 14.96 12.65
N GLY A 111 -13.11 16.16 12.91
CA GLY A 111 -14.00 16.35 14.05
C GLY A 111 -13.36 16.03 15.39
N GLY A 112 -12.04 16.22 15.52
CA GLY A 112 -11.29 15.92 16.71
C GLY A 112 -11.03 14.42 16.98
N VAL A 113 -11.33 13.52 16.03
CA VAL A 113 -10.94 12.12 16.10
C VAL A 113 -9.43 12.00 15.87
N SER A 114 -8.73 11.26 16.73
CA SER A 114 -7.32 10.97 16.52
C SER A 114 -7.14 10.02 15.34
N ILE A 115 -6.25 10.37 14.41
CA ILE A 115 -5.93 9.53 13.26
C ILE A 115 -4.42 9.30 13.19
N MET A 116 -4.01 8.06 13.00
CA MET A 116 -2.63 7.66 12.77
C MET A 116 -2.53 7.13 11.34
N LEU A 117 -1.77 7.82 10.49
CA LEU A 117 -1.53 7.43 9.11
C LEU A 117 -0.22 6.65 9.01
N GLY A 118 -0.21 5.60 8.21
CA GLY A 118 1.00 4.91 7.81
C GLY A 118 1.12 4.83 6.30
N GLY A 119 2.34 4.78 5.80
CA GLY A 119 2.60 4.63 4.38
C GLY A 119 4.00 5.08 3.99
N ASP A 120 4.26 4.99 2.71
CA ASP A 120 5.52 5.38 2.10
C ASP A 120 5.23 6.09 0.78
N PHE A 121 5.60 7.37 0.67
CA PHE A 121 5.41 8.16 -0.54
C PHE A 121 6.38 7.81 -1.68
N ARG A 122 7.35 6.92 -1.44
CA ARG A 122 8.18 6.31 -2.48
C ARG A 122 7.49 5.19 -3.22
N GLN A 123 6.33 4.74 -2.72
CA GLN A 123 5.49 3.71 -3.33
C GLN A 123 4.43 4.33 -4.26
N CYS A 124 3.43 3.52 -4.64
CA CYS A 124 2.39 3.95 -5.58
C CYS A 124 1.57 5.13 -5.07
N LEU A 125 1.38 6.12 -5.92
CA LEU A 125 0.38 7.18 -5.77
C LEU A 125 -1.04 6.65 -6.06
N PRO A 126 -2.09 7.43 -5.75
CA PRO A 126 -3.45 7.08 -6.13
C PRO A 126 -3.56 6.82 -7.63
N VAL A 127 -4.14 5.68 -8.01
CA VAL A 127 -4.32 5.32 -9.42
C VAL A 127 -5.58 6.00 -9.97
N ILE A 128 -5.41 6.84 -10.99
CA ILE A 128 -6.51 7.51 -11.67
C ILE A 128 -6.47 7.10 -13.14
N ARG A 129 -7.53 6.49 -13.61
CA ARG A 129 -7.63 6.04 -15.02
C ARG A 129 -7.45 7.20 -15.98
N ARG A 130 -6.58 7.05 -16.98
CA ARG A 130 -6.30 8.05 -18.04
C ARG A 130 -5.86 9.42 -17.50
N ALA A 131 -5.34 9.50 -16.29
CA ALA A 131 -4.83 10.74 -15.74
C ALA A 131 -3.42 11.03 -16.23
N THR A 132 -3.10 12.30 -16.38
CA THR A 132 -1.72 12.76 -16.56
C THR A 132 -0.95 12.64 -15.25
N CYS A 133 0.38 12.65 -15.31
CA CYS A 133 1.23 12.65 -14.11
C CYS A 133 0.91 13.81 -13.16
N ALA A 134 0.67 15.00 -13.70
CA ALA A 134 0.27 16.15 -12.91
C ALA A 134 -1.05 15.91 -12.14
N GLN A 135 -2.01 15.23 -12.78
CA GLN A 135 -3.28 14.88 -12.13
C GLN A 135 -3.10 13.82 -11.05
N GLN A 136 -2.24 12.81 -11.27
CA GLN A 136 -1.92 11.81 -10.26
C GLN A 136 -1.19 12.43 -9.06
N THR A 137 -0.22 13.28 -9.30
CA THR A 137 0.48 14.02 -8.24
C THR A 137 -0.48 14.88 -7.44
N ALA A 138 -1.35 15.63 -8.12
CA ALA A 138 -2.37 16.46 -7.46
C ALA A 138 -3.39 15.66 -6.64
N ALA A 139 -3.56 14.37 -6.91
CA ALA A 139 -4.46 13.49 -6.15
C ALA A 139 -3.84 12.96 -4.85
N SER A 140 -2.55 13.14 -4.64
CA SER A 140 -1.88 12.73 -3.41
C SER A 140 -2.47 13.41 -2.18
N ILE A 141 -2.58 12.67 -1.07
CA ILE A 141 -3.02 13.21 0.22
C ILE A 141 -2.12 14.34 0.74
N ARG A 142 -0.89 14.49 0.23
CA ARG A 142 -0.03 15.64 0.53
C ARG A 142 -0.65 16.98 0.10
N HIS A 143 -1.54 16.95 -0.89
CA HIS A 143 -2.28 18.12 -1.36
C HIS A 143 -3.65 18.28 -0.68
N SER A 144 -3.95 17.46 0.32
CA SER A 144 -5.15 17.62 1.15
C SER A 144 -4.97 18.80 2.10
N THR A 145 -6.06 19.52 2.34
CA THR A 145 -6.09 20.69 3.24
C THR A 145 -5.78 20.32 4.69
N VAL A 146 -6.08 19.08 5.09
CA VAL A 146 -5.89 18.61 6.47
C VAL A 146 -4.57 17.88 6.69
N PHE A 147 -3.81 17.58 5.63
CA PHE A 147 -2.57 16.82 5.76
C PHE A 147 -1.52 17.53 6.62
N ASN A 148 -1.43 18.85 6.54
CA ASN A 148 -0.48 19.66 7.32
C ASN A 148 -0.77 19.65 8.84
N ALA A 149 -1.92 19.13 9.27
CA ALA A 149 -2.24 18.99 10.69
C ALA A 149 -1.57 17.75 11.33
N PHE A 150 -0.95 16.89 10.52
CA PHE A 150 -0.29 15.68 11.01
C PHE A 150 1.17 15.92 11.37
N GLY A 151 1.57 15.48 12.55
CA GLY A 151 2.98 15.31 12.90
C GLY A 151 3.57 14.07 12.21
N VAL A 152 4.84 14.14 11.81
CA VAL A 152 5.50 13.06 11.08
C VAL A 152 6.51 12.34 11.98
N VAL A 153 6.45 11.01 11.99
CA VAL A 153 7.44 10.14 12.63
C VAL A 153 8.05 9.23 11.56
N HIS A 154 9.37 9.25 11.43
CA HIS A 154 10.08 8.41 10.47
C HIS A 154 10.57 7.11 11.12
N LEU A 155 10.17 5.96 10.56
CA LEU A 155 10.75 4.67 10.87
C LEU A 155 11.94 4.43 9.93
N ILE A 156 13.16 4.56 10.44
CA ILE A 156 14.39 4.56 9.63
C ILE A 156 15.06 3.18 9.55
N THR A 157 14.85 2.31 10.54
CA THR A 157 15.50 1.00 10.58
C THR A 157 14.77 0.00 9.72
N ASN A 158 15.43 -0.57 8.72
CA ASN A 158 14.87 -1.63 7.88
C ASN A 158 14.93 -2.99 8.62
N VAL A 159 13.93 -3.23 9.46
CA VAL A 159 13.82 -4.45 10.29
C VAL A 159 13.82 -5.73 9.44
N ARG A 160 13.26 -5.69 8.22
CA ARG A 160 13.25 -6.84 7.30
C ARG A 160 14.66 -7.23 6.91
N VAL A 161 15.50 -6.27 6.55
CA VAL A 161 16.91 -6.49 6.21
C VAL A 161 17.69 -6.97 7.44
N GLU A 162 17.47 -6.34 8.60
CA GLU A 162 18.14 -6.75 9.84
C GLU A 162 17.81 -8.20 10.23
N LEU A 163 16.56 -8.61 10.13
CA LEU A 163 16.16 -10.01 10.38
C LEU A 163 16.77 -10.99 9.37
N CYS A 164 16.90 -10.61 8.09
CA CYS A 164 17.57 -11.44 7.10
C CYS A 164 19.07 -11.60 7.41
N LYS A 165 19.75 -10.53 7.83
CA LYS A 165 21.16 -10.59 8.25
C LYS A 165 21.39 -11.52 9.43
N LEU A 166 20.47 -11.52 10.40
CA LEU A 166 20.54 -12.43 11.54
C LEU A 166 20.40 -13.91 11.13
N ARG A 167 19.61 -14.18 10.08
CA ARG A 167 19.42 -15.54 9.55
C ARG A 167 20.58 -16.01 8.68
N ASP A 168 21.12 -15.12 7.86
CA ASP A 168 22.22 -15.39 6.93
C ASP A 168 23.20 -14.19 6.88
N PRO A 169 24.20 -14.16 7.78
CA PRO A 169 25.19 -13.10 7.81
C PRO A 169 26.01 -12.97 6.52
N SER A 170 26.16 -14.05 5.75
CA SER A 170 26.96 -14.05 4.51
C SER A 170 26.36 -13.16 3.42
N ARG A 171 25.04 -12.94 3.46
CA ARG A 171 24.31 -12.06 2.54
C ARG A 171 24.20 -10.61 3.01
N SER A 172 24.73 -10.29 4.18
CA SER A 172 24.55 -8.98 4.83
C SER A 172 24.91 -7.80 3.92
N GLN A 173 26.04 -7.86 3.25
CA GLN A 173 26.49 -6.79 2.35
C GLN A 173 25.53 -6.61 1.17
N LYS A 174 25.19 -7.68 0.45
CA LYS A 174 24.27 -7.63 -0.70
C LYS A 174 22.86 -7.11 -0.31
N LEU A 175 22.39 -7.49 0.88
CA LEU A 175 21.10 -7.02 1.38
C LEU A 175 21.09 -5.52 1.70
N ASN A 176 22.20 -4.99 2.23
CA ASN A 176 22.35 -3.55 2.44
C ASN A 176 22.38 -2.79 1.12
N GLU A 177 23.26 -3.20 0.20
CA GLU A 177 23.40 -2.60 -1.12
C GLU A 177 22.06 -2.58 -1.86
N TRP A 178 21.31 -3.69 -1.80
CA TRP A 178 19.98 -3.77 -2.39
C TRP A 178 18.96 -2.84 -1.70
N ALA A 179 19.00 -2.75 -0.36
CA ALA A 179 18.10 -1.86 0.38
C ALA A 179 18.36 -0.37 0.08
N GLU A 180 19.62 0.02 -0.04
CA GLU A 180 20.03 1.37 -0.44
C GLU A 180 19.60 1.67 -1.87
N GLU A 181 19.78 0.71 -2.78
CA GLU A 181 19.37 0.84 -4.17
C GLU A 181 17.86 1.04 -4.32
N LEU A 182 17.05 0.30 -3.56
CA LEU A 182 15.60 0.49 -3.53
C LEU A 182 15.19 1.89 -3.03
N LEU A 183 15.93 2.46 -2.08
CA LEU A 183 15.68 3.82 -1.62
C LEU A 183 16.02 4.84 -2.71
N ARG A 184 17.14 4.68 -3.42
CA ARG A 184 17.55 5.53 -4.53
C ARG A 184 16.53 5.52 -5.67
N ILE A 185 16.01 4.33 -6.02
CA ILE A 185 14.91 4.20 -7.00
C ILE A 185 13.68 4.97 -6.50
N GLY A 186 13.29 4.78 -5.24
CA GLY A 186 12.13 5.43 -4.64
C GLY A 186 12.28 6.95 -4.50
N ASP A 187 13.48 7.45 -4.33
CA ASP A 187 13.80 8.89 -4.27
C ASP A 187 13.93 9.53 -5.67
N GLY A 188 13.86 8.70 -6.76
CA GLY A 188 13.88 9.19 -8.13
C GLY A 188 15.28 9.51 -8.66
N GLU A 189 16.34 8.98 -8.05
CA GLU A 189 17.72 9.24 -8.50
C GLU A 189 18.05 8.69 -9.89
N TYR A 190 17.19 7.79 -10.41
CA TYR A 190 17.31 7.19 -11.75
C TYR A 190 16.43 7.84 -12.81
N LEU A 191 15.89 9.02 -12.54
CA LEU A 191 15.16 9.77 -13.55
C LEU A 191 16.13 10.23 -14.64
N VAL A 192 15.80 9.94 -15.90
CA VAL A 192 16.57 10.43 -17.04
C VAL A 192 16.22 11.89 -17.26
N ASN A 193 17.24 12.75 -17.33
CA ASN A 193 17.05 14.16 -17.61
C ASN A 193 16.43 14.39 -18.98
N GLU A 194 15.42 15.11 -19.00
CA GLU A 194 14.62 16.00 -19.84
C GLU A 194 15.00 16.23 -21.32
N SER A 195 15.63 15.37 -22.00
CA SER A 195 15.74 15.57 -23.45
C SER A 195 14.95 14.50 -24.21
N GLU A 196 13.76 14.83 -24.61
CA GLU A 196 13.12 14.45 -25.86
C GLU A 196 11.99 13.43 -25.88
N SER A 197 11.70 12.57 -24.88
CA SER A 197 10.57 11.64 -25.07
C SER A 197 9.57 11.50 -23.91
N SER A 198 9.99 11.61 -22.69
CA SER A 198 9.06 11.62 -21.54
C SER A 198 9.75 12.17 -20.30
N PRO A 199 9.20 13.17 -19.59
CA PRO A 199 9.77 13.69 -18.34
C PRO A 199 9.74 12.68 -17.18
N PHE A 200 9.31 11.44 -17.42
CA PHE A 200 9.12 10.39 -16.43
C PHE A 200 9.79 9.06 -16.80
N GLU A 201 10.66 9.04 -17.80
CA GLU A 201 11.48 7.86 -18.05
C GLU A 201 12.55 7.73 -16.97
N SER A 202 12.57 6.57 -16.29
CA SER A 202 13.62 6.20 -15.36
C SER A 202 14.47 5.10 -15.99
N ARG A 203 15.79 5.20 -15.89
CA ARG A 203 16.67 4.06 -16.16
C ARG A 203 16.72 3.22 -14.90
N LEU A 204 16.24 1.98 -15.00
CA LEU A 204 16.41 1.03 -13.92
C LEU A 204 17.90 0.68 -13.77
N PRO A 205 18.40 0.51 -12.53
CA PRO A 205 19.76 0.08 -12.31
C PRO A 205 20.02 -1.30 -12.94
N ALA A 206 21.28 -1.57 -13.29
CA ALA A 206 21.66 -2.80 -13.99
C ALA A 206 21.30 -4.10 -13.24
N ILE A 207 21.04 -4.00 -11.94
CA ILE A 207 20.56 -5.12 -11.11
C ILE A 207 19.10 -5.49 -11.39
N VAL A 208 18.32 -4.60 -12.02
CA VAL A 208 16.94 -4.86 -12.40
C VAL A 208 16.93 -5.30 -13.86
N HIS A 209 16.67 -6.58 -14.08
CA HIS A 209 16.52 -7.11 -15.43
C HIS A 209 15.09 -6.83 -15.92
N SER A 210 14.98 -6.10 -17.03
CA SER A 210 13.71 -5.89 -17.72
C SER A 210 13.72 -6.65 -19.05
N LYS A 211 12.66 -7.42 -19.32
CA LYS A 211 12.40 -8.06 -20.60
C LYS A 211 10.98 -7.72 -21.01
N ALA A 212 10.81 -7.22 -22.22
CA ALA A 212 9.47 -7.03 -22.77
C ALA A 212 8.77 -8.40 -22.90
N ILE A 213 7.51 -8.46 -22.47
CA ILE A 213 6.64 -9.63 -22.61
C ILE A 213 5.58 -9.24 -23.63
N GLU A 214 5.75 -9.67 -24.88
CA GLU A 214 4.88 -9.31 -25.98
C GLU A 214 4.04 -10.50 -26.46
N THR A 215 4.55 -11.71 -26.27
CA THR A 215 3.95 -12.95 -26.75
C THR A 215 3.62 -13.93 -25.63
N LYS A 216 2.81 -14.94 -25.93
CA LYS A 216 2.57 -16.06 -24.98
C LYS A 216 3.85 -16.84 -24.67
N ASP A 217 4.73 -16.98 -25.65
CA ASP A 217 5.98 -17.72 -25.47
C ASP A 217 6.93 -16.99 -24.52
N ASP A 218 6.89 -15.65 -24.48
CA ASP A 218 7.63 -14.88 -23.47
C ASP A 218 7.10 -15.14 -22.07
N VAL A 219 5.77 -15.27 -21.90
CA VAL A 219 5.16 -15.61 -20.61
C VAL A 219 5.59 -17.01 -20.18
N PHE A 220 5.53 -18.01 -21.07
CA PHE A 220 6.00 -19.37 -20.76
C PHE A 220 7.50 -19.38 -20.41
N SER A 221 8.32 -18.66 -21.16
CA SER A 221 9.76 -18.52 -20.87
C SER A 221 10.01 -17.88 -19.50
N MET A 222 9.24 -16.88 -19.12
CA MET A 222 9.31 -16.24 -17.81
C MET A 222 8.89 -17.21 -16.70
N ILE A 223 7.76 -17.91 -16.87
CA ILE A 223 7.27 -18.89 -15.90
C ILE A 223 8.32 -19.98 -15.69
N TYR A 224 8.86 -20.54 -16.77
CA TYR A 224 9.90 -21.55 -16.71
C TYR A 224 11.17 -21.06 -15.99
N SER A 225 11.60 -19.81 -16.25
CA SER A 225 12.78 -19.22 -15.60
C SER A 225 12.61 -19.00 -14.09
N LEU A 226 11.35 -18.76 -13.63
CA LEU A 226 11.05 -18.50 -12.22
C LEU A 226 10.73 -19.77 -11.43
N PHE A 227 10.05 -20.72 -12.06
CA PHE A 227 9.49 -21.89 -11.39
C PHE A 227 10.11 -23.20 -11.84
N GLY A 228 10.91 -23.21 -12.91
CA GLY A 228 11.44 -24.43 -13.51
C GLY A 228 10.35 -25.22 -14.25
N ASP A 229 10.52 -26.54 -14.32
CA ASP A 229 9.53 -27.42 -14.91
C ASP A 229 8.38 -27.69 -13.92
N LEU A 230 7.24 -27.07 -14.18
CA LEU A 230 6.04 -27.22 -13.33
C LEU A 230 5.50 -28.66 -13.30
N ALA A 231 5.71 -29.43 -14.38
CA ALA A 231 5.30 -30.82 -14.41
C ALA A 231 6.17 -31.67 -13.46
N GLU A 232 7.47 -31.40 -13.40
CA GLU A 232 8.37 -32.04 -12.44
C GLU A 232 7.99 -31.63 -11.00
N LEU A 233 7.78 -30.35 -10.74
CA LEU A 233 7.37 -29.85 -9.42
C LEU A 233 6.06 -30.47 -8.94
N SER A 234 5.11 -30.73 -9.82
CA SER A 234 3.81 -31.32 -9.48
C SER A 234 3.90 -32.77 -9.00
N THR A 235 4.98 -33.46 -9.32
CA THR A 235 5.24 -34.87 -8.92
C THR A 235 6.15 -35.02 -7.71
N MET A 236 6.71 -33.93 -7.19
CA MET A 236 7.64 -33.93 -6.07
C MET A 236 6.96 -34.22 -4.73
N ASP A 237 7.70 -34.84 -3.81
CA ASP A 237 7.28 -34.93 -2.41
C ASP A 237 7.09 -33.52 -1.83
N PRO A 238 5.98 -33.25 -1.10
CA PRO A 238 5.72 -31.93 -0.50
C PRO A 238 6.86 -31.39 0.38
N ARG A 239 7.65 -32.28 1.00
CA ARG A 239 8.80 -31.89 1.84
C ARG A 239 9.98 -31.40 1.02
N GLU A 240 10.19 -31.96 -0.16
CA GLU A 240 11.21 -31.52 -1.10
C GLU A 240 10.75 -30.27 -1.85
N LEU A 241 9.47 -30.19 -2.21
CA LEU A 241 8.87 -29.04 -2.87
C LEU A 241 9.09 -27.74 -2.07
N ILE A 242 8.91 -27.78 -0.74
CA ILE A 242 9.10 -26.61 0.12
C ILE A 242 10.54 -26.05 0.06
N LYS A 243 11.52 -26.88 -0.29
CA LYS A 243 12.94 -26.47 -0.41
C LYS A 243 13.25 -25.81 -1.75
N GLN A 244 12.38 -25.89 -2.74
CA GLN A 244 12.60 -25.32 -4.06
C GLN A 244 12.45 -23.80 -4.05
N GLU A 245 13.33 -23.11 -4.75
CA GLU A 245 13.26 -21.64 -4.92
C GLU A 245 11.94 -21.21 -5.56
N ALA A 246 11.35 -22.03 -6.40
CA ALA A 246 10.05 -21.81 -7.04
C ALA A 246 8.93 -21.52 -6.04
N MET A 247 8.95 -22.12 -4.86
CA MET A 247 7.95 -21.89 -3.80
C MET A 247 8.00 -20.49 -3.19
N TYR A 248 9.10 -19.75 -3.42
CA TYR A 248 9.30 -18.38 -2.93
C TYR A 248 9.22 -17.34 -4.05
N SER A 249 8.88 -17.79 -5.26
CA SER A 249 8.73 -16.93 -6.43
C SER A 249 7.27 -16.58 -6.66
N ALA A 250 7.01 -15.40 -7.20
CA ALA A 250 5.67 -14.95 -7.57
C ALA A 250 5.71 -14.02 -8.76
N VAL A 251 4.67 -14.10 -9.60
CA VAL A 251 4.46 -13.15 -10.69
C VAL A 251 3.42 -12.12 -10.23
N LEU A 252 3.80 -10.85 -10.27
CA LEU A 252 2.92 -9.73 -9.94
C LEU A 252 2.39 -9.10 -11.23
N CYS A 253 1.08 -9.07 -11.37
CA CYS A 253 0.41 -8.47 -12.51
C CYS A 253 -0.43 -7.25 -12.08
N PRO A 254 -0.45 -6.17 -12.89
CA PRO A 254 -1.19 -4.96 -12.55
C PRO A 254 -2.71 -5.10 -12.72
N LEU A 255 -3.19 -6.09 -13.47
CA LEU A 255 -4.60 -6.31 -13.76
C LEU A 255 -5.00 -7.75 -13.48
N HIS A 256 -6.22 -7.97 -12.97
CA HIS A 256 -6.77 -9.32 -12.74
C HIS A 256 -6.81 -10.18 -14.00
N VAL A 257 -7.13 -9.60 -15.17
CA VAL A 257 -7.09 -10.31 -16.45
C VAL A 257 -5.71 -10.87 -16.76
N SER A 258 -4.65 -10.12 -16.42
CA SER A 258 -3.27 -10.58 -16.58
C SER A 258 -2.92 -11.70 -15.59
N VAL A 259 -3.41 -11.62 -14.34
CA VAL A 259 -3.29 -12.70 -13.35
C VAL A 259 -3.96 -13.97 -13.85
N ASP A 260 -5.20 -13.87 -14.32
CA ASP A 260 -5.96 -15.00 -14.87
C ASP A 260 -5.29 -15.62 -16.08
N PHE A 261 -4.64 -14.79 -16.91
CA PHE A 261 -3.87 -15.26 -18.07
C PHE A 261 -2.64 -16.04 -17.62
N VAL A 262 -1.81 -15.49 -16.74
CA VAL A 262 -0.62 -16.16 -16.20
C VAL A 262 -0.99 -17.47 -15.52
N ASN A 263 -2.02 -17.49 -14.66
CA ASN A 263 -2.47 -18.69 -13.96
C ASN A 263 -2.98 -19.79 -14.92
N ARG A 264 -3.46 -19.44 -16.13
CA ARG A 264 -3.84 -20.44 -17.14
C ARG A 264 -2.65 -20.95 -17.95
N CYS A 265 -1.51 -20.27 -17.87
CA CYS A 265 -0.26 -20.72 -18.51
C CYS A 265 0.56 -21.65 -17.58
N CYS A 266 0.30 -21.61 -16.28
CA CYS A 266 0.83 -22.56 -15.29
C CYS A 266 -0.02 -23.83 -15.23
#